data_6c1698b479437197375631080322652c
#
_entry.id   6c1698b479437197375631080322652c
#
_cell.length_a   1.000
_cell.length_b   1.000
_cell.length_c   1.000
_cell.angle_alpha   90.00
_cell.angle_beta   90.00
_cell.angle_gamma   90.00
#
_symmetry.space_group_name_H-M   'P 1'
#
loop_
_entity.id
_entity.type
_entity.pdbx_description
1 polymer ?
#
loop_
_entity_poly.entity_id
_entity_poly.type
_entity_poly.pdbx_seq_one_letter_code
_entity_poly.pdbx_strand_id
1 'polypeptide(L)'
;FGGVVVPVTLLGDFFHVILGPFSGLITGILNGIVQYLLLMALLILFRRPGVLSLFFLMRWLLSAILFGRVTLVGILICSVSIVVLEFVLWVWGFFKKEVITEQYAVLIAVMIGIADAFITFINMQQMMFFYRLYYADWFIALYMLVNGILYSSIGAWMGYRMGEKLKQVMGT
;
A
#
# COMPACT_ATOMS: atom_id res chain seq x y z
N PHE A 1 -14.07 4.11 -2.52
CA PHE A 1 -12.72 4.36 -1.97
C PHE A 1 -12.78 5.20 -0.69
N GLY A 2 -13.44 6.36 -0.70
CA GLY A 2 -13.58 7.21 0.50
C GLY A 2 -14.24 6.52 1.69
N GLY A 3 -15.23 5.64 1.45
CA GLY A 3 -15.91 4.87 2.49
C GLY A 3 -15.01 3.90 3.27
N VAL A 4 -13.83 3.57 2.74
CA VAL A 4 -12.85 2.69 3.43
C VAL A 4 -11.73 3.52 4.06
N VAL A 5 -11.26 4.56 3.38
CA VAL A 5 -10.14 5.39 3.86
C VAL A 5 -10.49 6.12 5.16
N VAL A 6 -11.71 6.66 5.26
CA VAL A 6 -12.14 7.42 6.45
C VAL A 6 -12.17 6.56 7.72
N PRO A 7 -12.87 5.40 7.77
CA PRO A 7 -12.85 4.55 8.94
C PRO A 7 -11.46 4.06 9.32
N VAL A 8 -10.64 3.69 8.32
CA VAL A 8 -9.27 3.20 8.57
C VAL A 8 -8.39 4.28 9.21
N THR A 9 -8.53 5.54 8.77
CA THR A 9 -7.75 6.66 9.34
C THR A 9 -8.20 6.98 10.76
N LEU A 10 -9.52 7.02 11.01
CA LEU A 10 -10.07 7.28 12.35
C LEU A 10 -9.68 6.17 13.35
N LEU A 11 -9.76 4.91 12.94
CA LEU A 11 -9.29 3.79 13.75
C LEU A 11 -7.79 3.88 14.01
N GLY A 12 -7.01 4.32 13.02
CA GLY A 12 -5.58 4.54 13.18
C GLY A 12 -5.27 5.57 14.27
N ASP A 13 -5.94 6.71 14.23
CA ASP A 13 -5.76 7.77 15.22
C ASP A 13 -6.20 7.30 16.63
N PHE A 14 -7.29 6.55 16.73
CA PHE A 14 -7.76 5.96 18.00
C PHE A 14 -6.73 4.97 18.59
N PHE A 15 -6.22 4.05 17.79
CA PHE A 15 -5.19 3.12 18.23
C PHE A 15 -3.88 3.81 18.59
N HIS A 16 -3.55 4.92 17.92
CA HIS A 16 -2.34 5.68 18.23
C HIS A 16 -2.38 6.28 19.64
N VAL A 17 -3.54 6.74 20.08
CA VAL A 17 -3.73 7.28 21.44
C VAL A 17 -3.58 6.20 22.50
N ILE A 18 -4.06 4.95 22.22
CA ILE A 18 -4.07 3.86 23.22
C ILE A 18 -2.75 3.09 23.24
N LEU A 19 -2.18 2.79 22.09
CA LEU A 19 -1.07 1.85 21.92
C LEU A 19 0.27 2.53 21.60
N GLY A 20 0.27 3.85 21.43
CA GLY A 20 1.48 4.60 21.08
C GLY A 20 2.17 4.05 19.82
N PRO A 21 3.50 3.80 19.86
CA PRO A 21 4.24 3.31 18.69
C PRO A 21 3.75 1.97 18.12
N PHE A 22 3.17 1.10 18.96
CA PHE A 22 2.65 -0.21 18.52
C PHE A 22 1.34 -0.11 17.74
N SER A 23 0.67 1.04 17.77
CA SER A 23 -0.51 1.29 16.94
C SER A 23 -0.25 1.04 15.47
N GLY A 24 0.95 1.34 14.98
CA GLY A 24 1.36 1.12 13.61
C GLY A 24 1.28 -0.34 13.16
N LEU A 25 1.51 -1.31 14.05
CA LEU A 25 1.37 -2.73 13.72
C LEU A 25 -0.10 -3.13 13.52
N ILE A 26 -1.02 -2.57 14.30
CA ILE A 26 -2.45 -2.88 14.18
C ILE A 26 -3.07 -2.11 13.00
N THR A 27 -2.78 -0.83 12.87
CA THR A 27 -3.24 -0.03 11.72
C THR A 27 -2.63 -0.50 10.41
N GLY A 28 -1.45 -1.14 10.46
CA GLY A 28 -0.83 -1.81 9.33
C GLY A 28 -1.66 -2.94 8.74
N ILE A 29 -2.42 -3.67 9.56
CA ILE A 29 -3.38 -4.68 9.07
C ILE A 29 -4.40 -4.01 8.13
N LEU A 30 -5.01 -2.93 8.57
CA LEU A 30 -6.01 -2.21 7.81
C LEU A 30 -5.38 -1.49 6.59
N ASN A 31 -4.28 -0.77 6.81
CA ASN A 31 -3.60 -0.05 5.74
C ASN A 31 -2.90 -1.00 4.75
N GLY A 32 -2.17 -2.01 5.23
CA GLY A 32 -1.47 -2.96 4.38
C GLY A 32 -2.46 -3.84 3.61
N ILE A 33 -3.31 -4.61 4.30
CA ILE A 33 -4.19 -5.57 3.63
C ILE A 33 -5.23 -4.86 2.75
N VAL A 34 -5.99 -3.92 3.31
CA VAL A 34 -7.10 -3.27 2.59
C VAL A 34 -6.59 -2.41 1.43
N GLN A 35 -5.52 -1.67 1.64
CA GLN A 35 -4.93 -0.84 0.59
C GLN A 35 -4.44 -1.67 -0.59
N TYR A 36 -3.64 -2.72 -0.33
CA TYR A 36 -3.07 -3.54 -1.40
C TYR A 36 -4.09 -4.47 -2.03
N LEU A 37 -5.14 -4.86 -1.29
CA LEU A 37 -6.31 -5.54 -1.85
C LEU A 37 -6.99 -4.67 -2.91
N LEU A 38 -7.32 -3.43 -2.56
CA LEU A 38 -7.96 -2.49 -3.49
C LEU A 38 -7.05 -2.13 -4.67
N LEU A 39 -5.76 -1.89 -4.40
CA LEU A 39 -4.76 -1.59 -5.41
C LEU A 39 -4.67 -2.72 -6.45
N MET A 40 -4.49 -3.96 -5.98
CA MET A 40 -4.33 -5.11 -6.88
C MET A 40 -5.61 -5.41 -7.63
N ALA A 41 -6.78 -5.30 -7.00
CA ALA A 41 -8.07 -5.44 -7.68
C ALA A 41 -8.22 -4.42 -8.83
N LEU A 42 -7.87 -3.16 -8.60
CA LEU A 42 -7.88 -2.13 -9.64
C LEU A 42 -6.86 -2.41 -10.76
N LEU A 43 -5.66 -2.88 -10.41
CA LEU A 43 -4.64 -3.25 -11.39
C LEU A 43 -5.09 -4.42 -12.28
N ILE A 44 -5.83 -5.38 -11.73
CA ILE A 44 -6.40 -6.50 -12.51
C ILE A 44 -7.49 -6.01 -13.46
N LEU A 45 -8.34 -5.08 -13.02
CA LEU A 45 -9.44 -4.55 -13.81
C LEU A 45 -8.96 -3.66 -14.96
N PHE A 46 -8.04 -2.75 -14.70
CA PHE A 46 -7.67 -1.71 -15.66
C PHE A 46 -6.34 -1.95 -16.38
N ARG A 47 -5.44 -2.75 -15.86
CA ARG A 47 -4.14 -3.16 -16.44
C ARG A 47 -3.38 -2.07 -17.22
N ARG A 48 -3.44 -0.83 -16.79
CA ARG A 48 -2.77 0.28 -17.48
C ARG A 48 -1.71 0.89 -16.57
N PRO A 49 -0.55 1.28 -17.11
CA PRO A 49 0.39 2.10 -16.37
C PRO A 49 -0.32 3.41 -15.96
N GLY A 50 0.04 3.94 -14.79
CA GLY A 50 -0.62 5.14 -14.24
C GLY A 50 -1.85 4.87 -13.35
N VAL A 51 -2.45 3.69 -13.38
CA VAL A 51 -3.55 3.33 -12.45
C VAL A 51 -3.07 3.40 -11.00
N LEU A 52 -1.86 2.97 -10.75
CA LEU A 52 -1.22 3.00 -9.45
C LEU A 52 -0.94 4.45 -9.01
N SER A 53 -0.41 5.26 -9.90
CA SER A 53 -0.21 6.70 -9.66
C SER A 53 -1.51 7.38 -9.30
N LEU A 54 -2.58 7.13 -10.06
CA LEU A 54 -3.91 7.67 -9.80
C LEU A 54 -4.44 7.22 -8.43
N PHE A 55 -4.26 5.95 -8.08
CA PHE A 55 -4.70 5.40 -6.80
C PHE A 55 -4.04 6.09 -5.61
N PHE A 56 -2.71 6.21 -5.60
CA PHE A 56 -1.97 6.87 -4.52
C PHE A 56 -2.25 8.37 -4.45
N LEU A 57 -2.36 9.03 -5.61
CA LEU A 57 -2.65 10.45 -5.70
C LEU A 57 -4.05 10.77 -5.17
N MET A 58 -5.07 9.97 -5.53
CA MET A 58 -6.42 10.10 -5.01
C MET A 58 -6.48 9.82 -3.50
N ARG A 59 -5.74 8.81 -3.01
CA ARG A 59 -5.63 8.54 -1.58
C ARG A 59 -5.05 9.74 -0.83
N TRP A 60 -3.93 10.29 -1.33
CA TRP A 60 -3.30 11.47 -0.72
C TRP A 60 -4.23 12.67 -0.75
N LEU A 61 -4.88 12.96 -1.88
CA LEU A 61 -5.81 14.07 -2.04
C LEU A 61 -6.99 13.95 -1.07
N LEU A 62 -7.60 12.76 -0.96
CA LEU A 62 -8.68 12.52 0.00
C LEU A 62 -8.23 12.74 1.43
N SER A 63 -7.04 12.25 1.78
CA SER A 63 -6.47 12.47 3.11
C SER A 63 -6.21 13.96 3.38
N ALA A 64 -5.74 14.69 2.39
CA ALA A 64 -5.50 16.13 2.47
C ALA A 64 -6.81 16.91 2.70
N ILE A 65 -7.86 16.60 1.93
CA ILE A 65 -9.16 17.29 2.00
C ILE A 65 -9.90 16.95 3.29
N LEU A 66 -9.98 15.65 3.64
CA LEU A 66 -10.81 15.19 4.75
C LEU A 66 -10.18 15.45 6.13
N PHE A 67 -8.87 15.40 6.22
CA PHE A 67 -8.15 15.52 7.50
C PHE A 67 -7.25 16.74 7.60
N GLY A 68 -7.21 17.59 6.57
CA GLY A 68 -6.34 18.77 6.53
C GLY A 68 -4.85 18.45 6.58
N ARG A 69 -4.45 17.19 6.28
CA ARG A 69 -3.08 16.69 6.40
C ARG A 69 -2.28 16.92 5.12
N VAL A 70 -2.08 18.17 4.76
CA VAL A 70 -1.17 18.52 3.64
C VAL A 70 0.23 18.70 4.20
N THR A 71 1.05 17.64 4.12
CA THR A 71 2.45 17.71 4.59
C THR A 71 3.41 17.40 3.45
N LEU A 72 4.58 18.04 3.46
CA LEU A 72 5.67 17.75 2.52
C LEU A 72 6.05 16.26 2.59
N VAL A 73 6.11 15.72 3.79
CA VAL A 73 6.42 14.30 4.02
C VAL A 73 5.38 13.40 3.36
N GLY A 74 4.09 13.73 3.43
CA GLY A 74 3.03 12.97 2.77
C GLY A 74 3.17 12.94 1.24
N ILE A 75 3.61 14.05 0.63
CA ILE A 75 3.90 14.11 -0.81
C ILE A 75 5.09 13.22 -1.15
N LEU A 76 6.17 13.28 -0.37
CA LEU A 76 7.35 12.45 -0.59
C LEU A 76 7.04 10.95 -0.45
N ILE A 77 6.28 10.57 0.58
CA ILE A 77 5.82 9.19 0.80
C ILE A 77 5.00 8.70 -0.40
N CYS A 78 4.05 9.51 -0.87
CA CYS A 78 3.23 9.19 -2.03
C CYS A 78 4.09 9.00 -3.28
N SER A 79 5.02 9.91 -3.55
CA SER A 79 5.90 9.86 -4.70
C SER A 79 6.81 8.63 -4.71
N VAL A 80 7.43 8.31 -3.56
CA VAL A 80 8.27 7.12 -3.40
C VAL A 80 7.45 5.85 -3.65
N SER A 81 6.25 5.77 -3.08
CA SER A 81 5.37 4.60 -3.25
C SER A 81 5.00 4.39 -4.72
N ILE A 82 4.65 5.46 -5.44
CA ILE A 82 4.33 5.40 -6.87
C ILE A 82 5.54 4.89 -7.66
N VAL A 83 6.69 5.54 -7.52
CA VAL A 83 7.89 5.22 -8.31
C VAL A 83 8.34 3.78 -8.08
N VAL A 84 8.43 3.36 -6.82
CA VAL A 84 8.92 2.01 -6.50
C VAL A 84 7.96 0.93 -7.01
N LEU A 85 6.66 1.07 -6.77
CA LEU A 85 5.68 0.06 -7.18
C LEU A 85 5.48 0.02 -8.69
N GLU A 86 5.42 1.16 -9.38
CA GLU A 86 5.33 1.17 -10.85
C GLU A 86 6.58 0.56 -11.48
N PHE A 87 7.77 0.86 -10.94
CA PHE A 87 9.01 0.27 -11.40
C PHE A 87 9.02 -1.26 -11.25
N VAL A 88 8.59 -1.77 -10.09
CA VAL A 88 8.49 -3.21 -9.85
C VAL A 88 7.53 -3.87 -10.84
N LEU A 89 6.32 -3.32 -11.02
CA LEU A 89 5.34 -3.87 -11.97
C LEU A 89 5.83 -3.79 -13.42
N TRP A 90 6.57 -2.75 -13.78
CA TRP A 90 7.14 -2.58 -15.11
C TRP A 90 8.26 -3.59 -15.38
N VAL A 91 9.20 -3.76 -14.45
CA VAL A 91 10.32 -4.72 -14.56
C VAL A 91 9.80 -6.14 -14.73
N TRP A 92 8.78 -6.51 -13.96
CA TRP A 92 8.16 -7.85 -14.04
C TRP A 92 7.20 -8.01 -15.22
N GLY A 93 7.03 -6.98 -16.05
CA GLY A 93 6.22 -7.04 -17.25
C GLY A 93 4.72 -7.23 -17.00
N PHE A 94 4.22 -6.80 -15.83
CA PHE A 94 2.83 -6.95 -15.44
C PHE A 94 1.85 -6.37 -16.48
N PHE A 95 2.18 -5.21 -17.02
CA PHE A 95 1.33 -4.50 -18.00
C PHE A 95 1.33 -5.12 -19.41
N LYS A 96 2.31 -5.98 -19.71
CA LYS A 96 2.48 -6.61 -21.02
C LYS A 96 1.83 -8.00 -21.13
N LYS A 97 1.53 -8.63 -19.99
CA LYS A 97 0.97 -9.99 -19.96
C LYS A 97 -0.52 -9.97 -20.26
N GLU A 98 -0.96 -10.74 -21.24
CA GLU A 98 -2.39 -10.89 -21.59
C GLU A 98 -3.15 -11.70 -20.54
N VAL A 99 -2.55 -12.76 -20.03
CA VAL A 99 -3.15 -13.64 -19.01
C VAL A 99 -2.30 -13.68 -17.76
N ILE A 100 -2.90 -13.46 -16.62
CA ILE A 100 -2.25 -13.59 -15.31
C ILE A 100 -2.61 -14.96 -14.74
N THR A 101 -1.63 -15.85 -14.70
CA THR A 101 -1.77 -17.14 -14.01
C THR A 101 -1.72 -16.94 -12.50
N GLU A 102 -2.32 -17.85 -11.72
CA GLU A 102 -2.31 -17.75 -10.27
C GLU A 102 -0.88 -17.72 -9.69
N GLN A 103 0.02 -18.55 -10.24
CA GLN A 103 1.43 -18.56 -9.83
C GLN A 103 2.11 -17.21 -10.05
N TYR A 104 1.84 -16.58 -11.18
CA TYR A 104 2.37 -15.24 -11.47
C TYR A 104 1.75 -14.17 -10.56
N ALA A 105 0.47 -14.28 -10.22
CA ALA A 105 -0.19 -13.38 -9.29
C ALA A 105 0.41 -13.49 -7.88
N VAL A 106 0.71 -14.69 -7.41
CA VAL A 106 1.41 -14.90 -6.12
C VAL A 106 2.80 -14.27 -6.17
N LEU A 107 3.55 -14.49 -7.26
CA LEU A 107 4.87 -13.88 -7.43
C LEU A 107 4.78 -12.34 -7.34
N ILE A 108 3.87 -11.74 -8.10
CA ILE A 108 3.65 -10.27 -8.07
C ILE A 108 3.23 -9.80 -6.67
N ALA A 109 2.37 -10.53 -5.97
CA ALA A 109 1.97 -10.18 -4.61
C ALA A 109 3.16 -10.16 -3.64
N VAL A 110 4.05 -11.14 -3.73
CA VAL A 110 5.29 -11.18 -2.94
C VAL A 110 6.22 -10.02 -3.31
N MET A 111 6.38 -9.75 -4.61
CA MET A 111 7.22 -8.62 -5.07
C MET A 111 6.68 -7.27 -4.63
N ILE A 112 5.36 -7.08 -4.62
CA ILE A 112 4.70 -5.90 -4.04
C ILE A 112 5.01 -5.81 -2.54
N GLY A 113 4.95 -6.93 -1.81
CA GLY A 113 5.29 -6.95 -0.38
C GLY A 113 6.74 -6.55 -0.11
N ILE A 114 7.69 -7.06 -0.89
CA ILE A 114 9.11 -6.68 -0.79
C ILE A 114 9.29 -5.20 -1.11
N ALA A 115 8.64 -4.71 -2.17
CA ALA A 115 8.68 -3.30 -2.55
C ALA A 115 8.10 -2.41 -1.44
N ASP A 116 6.99 -2.82 -0.82
CA ASP A 116 6.38 -2.08 0.28
C ASP A 116 7.24 -2.09 1.55
N ALA A 117 7.96 -3.17 1.82
CA ALA A 117 8.96 -3.19 2.90
C ALA A 117 10.05 -2.13 2.67
N PHE A 118 10.52 -2.00 1.43
CA PHE A 118 11.50 -0.98 1.06
C PHE A 118 10.92 0.44 1.17
N ILE A 119 9.69 0.64 0.69
CA ILE A 119 8.96 1.91 0.85
C ILE A 119 8.80 2.24 2.35
N THR A 120 8.42 1.27 3.15
CA THR A 120 8.27 1.41 4.60
C THR A 120 9.57 1.84 5.28
N PHE A 121 10.71 1.24 4.88
CA PHE A 121 12.02 1.65 5.36
C PHE A 121 12.30 3.12 5.03
N ILE A 122 12.14 3.52 3.77
CA ILE A 122 12.37 4.91 3.35
C ILE A 122 11.45 5.86 4.12
N ASN A 123 10.18 5.50 4.30
CA ASN A 123 9.21 6.30 5.03
C ASN A 123 9.59 6.48 6.50
N MET A 124 10.08 5.43 7.15
CA MET A 124 10.58 5.53 8.54
C MET A 124 11.81 6.42 8.63
N GLN A 125 12.76 6.32 7.68
CA GLN A 125 13.92 7.22 7.63
C GLN A 125 13.49 8.69 7.42
N GLN A 126 12.51 8.94 6.56
CA GLN A 126 11.95 10.28 6.38
C GLN A 126 11.28 10.80 7.67
N MET A 127 10.52 9.96 8.36
CA MET A 127 9.90 10.33 9.65
C MET A 127 10.96 10.65 10.70
N MET A 128 12.02 9.86 10.80
CA MET A 128 13.14 10.11 11.70
C MET A 128 13.81 11.45 11.39
N PHE A 129 14.04 11.74 10.12
CA PHE A 129 14.70 12.97 9.67
C PHE A 129 13.83 14.23 9.91
N PHE A 130 12.57 14.23 9.42
CA PHE A 130 11.72 15.42 9.45
C PHE A 130 11.10 15.71 10.82
N TYR A 131 10.70 14.64 11.55
CA TYR A 131 10.04 14.79 12.85
C TYR A 131 10.97 14.54 14.04
N ARG A 132 12.25 14.23 13.78
CA ARG A 132 13.26 13.90 14.80
C ARG A 132 12.80 12.76 15.74
N LEU A 133 12.04 11.82 15.18
CA LEU A 133 11.63 10.61 15.89
C LEU A 133 12.79 9.62 15.85
N TYR A 134 12.94 8.83 16.91
CA TYR A 134 13.92 7.74 16.93
C TYR A 134 13.21 6.41 17.07
N TYR A 135 13.49 5.51 16.15
CA TYR A 135 13.02 4.12 16.21
C TYR A 135 14.22 3.19 16.36
N ALA A 136 14.08 2.19 17.21
CA ALA A 136 15.12 1.17 17.35
C ALA A 136 15.20 0.30 16.08
N ASP A 137 16.39 -0.13 15.68
CA ASP A 137 16.61 -0.89 14.43
C ASP A 137 15.78 -2.18 14.38
N TRP A 138 15.65 -2.89 15.50
CA TRP A 138 14.80 -4.08 15.58
C TRP A 138 13.31 -3.78 15.31
N PHE A 139 12.84 -2.60 15.75
CA PHE A 139 11.45 -2.17 15.50
C PHE A 139 11.23 -1.86 14.03
N ILE A 140 12.19 -1.19 13.38
CA ILE A 140 12.15 -0.92 11.94
C ILE A 140 12.10 -2.24 11.17
N ALA A 141 12.98 -3.19 11.50
CA ALA A 141 13.01 -4.50 10.86
C ALA A 141 11.69 -5.28 11.04
N LEU A 142 11.13 -5.29 12.25
CA LEU A 142 9.85 -5.93 12.54
C LEU A 142 8.71 -5.27 11.75
N TYR A 143 8.70 -3.95 11.70
CA TYR A 143 7.67 -3.19 10.99
C TYR A 143 7.73 -3.42 9.48
N MET A 144 8.92 -3.47 8.88
CA MET A 144 9.13 -3.83 7.48
C MET A 144 8.63 -5.23 7.16
N LEU A 145 8.94 -6.20 8.02
CA LEU A 145 8.54 -7.59 7.80
C LEU A 145 7.03 -7.76 7.92
N VAL A 146 6.41 -7.21 8.94
CA VAL A 146 4.98 -7.41 9.21
C VAL A 146 4.12 -6.56 8.27
N ASN A 147 4.34 -5.24 8.23
CA ASN A 147 3.52 -4.35 7.40
C ASN A 147 3.93 -4.41 5.92
N GLY A 148 5.22 -4.38 5.63
CA GLY A 148 5.70 -4.42 4.25
C GLY A 148 5.49 -5.79 3.61
N ILE A 149 6.15 -6.83 4.12
CA ILE A 149 6.11 -8.13 3.43
C ILE A 149 4.79 -8.85 3.66
N LEU A 150 4.38 -9.08 4.92
CA LEU A 150 3.25 -9.96 5.20
C LEU A 150 1.91 -9.34 4.78
N TYR A 151 1.56 -8.18 5.32
CA TYR A 151 0.23 -7.60 5.09
C TYR A 151 0.02 -7.16 3.65
N SER A 152 1.05 -6.59 3.02
CA SER A 152 0.95 -6.11 1.64
C SER A 152 0.88 -7.28 0.64
N SER A 153 1.64 -8.37 0.86
CA SER A 153 1.54 -9.57 0.03
C SER A 153 0.19 -10.25 0.16
N ILE A 154 -0.32 -10.41 1.39
CA ILE A 154 -1.64 -10.99 1.62
C ILE A 154 -2.72 -10.12 0.98
N GLY A 155 -2.67 -8.81 1.18
CA GLY A 155 -3.60 -7.86 0.57
C GLY A 155 -3.59 -7.94 -0.95
N ALA A 156 -2.41 -7.93 -1.57
CA ALA A 156 -2.26 -8.02 -3.02
C ALA A 156 -2.79 -9.36 -3.58
N TRP A 157 -2.52 -10.47 -2.90
CA TRP A 157 -3.06 -11.77 -3.31
C TRP A 157 -4.59 -11.84 -3.20
N MET A 158 -5.16 -11.36 -2.10
CA MET A 158 -6.62 -11.26 -1.95
C MET A 158 -7.23 -10.33 -3.00
N GLY A 159 -6.55 -9.22 -3.31
CA GLY A 159 -6.96 -8.27 -4.34
C GLY A 159 -6.96 -8.87 -5.74
N TYR A 160 -5.99 -9.73 -6.06
CA TYR A 160 -6.01 -10.51 -7.30
C TYR A 160 -7.28 -11.38 -7.38
N ARG A 161 -7.55 -12.18 -6.35
CA ARG A 161 -8.75 -13.03 -6.30
C ARG A 161 -10.05 -12.25 -6.43
N MET A 162 -10.13 -11.09 -5.78
CA MET A 162 -11.28 -10.20 -5.89
C MET A 162 -11.39 -9.58 -7.28
N GLY A 163 -10.29 -9.12 -7.86
CA GLY A 163 -10.23 -8.53 -9.19
C GLY A 163 -10.68 -9.51 -10.29
N GLU A 164 -10.24 -10.77 -10.24
CA GLU A 164 -10.66 -11.80 -11.17
C GLU A 164 -12.18 -12.10 -11.05
N LYS A 165 -12.72 -12.18 -9.83
CA LYS A 165 -14.17 -12.36 -9.64
C LYS A 165 -14.97 -11.17 -10.18
N LEU A 166 -14.53 -9.95 -9.95
CA LEU A 166 -15.18 -8.75 -10.47
C LEU A 166 -15.15 -8.73 -12.02
N LYS A 167 -14.03 -9.13 -12.62
CA LYS A 167 -13.88 -9.24 -14.06
C LYS A 167 -14.87 -10.24 -14.66
N GLN A 168 -15.03 -11.40 -14.04
CA GLN A 168 -16.02 -12.41 -14.45
C GLN A 168 -17.46 -11.87 -14.40
N VAL A 169 -17.80 -11.11 -13.37
CA VAL A 169 -19.16 -10.52 -13.21
C VAL A 169 -19.41 -9.42 -14.24
N MET A 170 -18.38 -8.64 -14.59
CA MET A 170 -18.51 -7.56 -15.58
C MET A 170 -18.46 -8.05 -17.03
N GLY A 171 -18.16 -9.32 -17.29
CA GLY A 171 -18.10 -9.90 -18.63
C GLY A 171 -16.94 -9.35 -19.49
N THR A 172 -15.88 -8.87 -18.86
CA THR A 172 -14.68 -8.29 -19.51
C THR A 172 -13.46 -9.19 -19.37
#